data_dbccad70ee2fc75b070b2aef19ac25b6
#
_entry.id   dbccad70ee2fc75b070b2aef19ac25b6
#
_cell.length_a   1.000
_cell.length_b   1.000
_cell.length_c   1.000
_cell.angle_alpha   90.00
_cell.angle_beta   90.00
_cell.angle_gamma   90.00
#
_symmetry.space_group_name_H-M   'P 1'
#
loop_
_entity.id
_entity.type
_entity.pdbx_description
1 polymer ?
#
loop_
_entity_poly.entity_id
_entity_poly.type
_entity_poly.pdbx_seq_one_letter_code
_entity_poly.pdbx_strand_id
1 'polypeptide(L)'
;IAFGVPLQFEKIYTEGITEITSADIAYAAELGYRIKHLGIAKRTTNGLELRVHPTLIPYRRLIANVDGVMNAVVVKADALGPSLYYGAGAGAEPTGSAVVADLVDEVRALTSDPENRVPHLAFQPDALSDIPILSIDDLSSAHYLRIHVQDRPGVLADITHIFANHTISI
;
A
#
# COMPACT_ATOMS: atom_id res chain seq x y z
N ILE A 1 -5.62 9.71 8.30
CA ILE A 1 -6.86 9.21 8.94
C ILE A 1 -6.53 8.07 9.93
N ALA A 2 -5.95 6.94 9.47
CA ALA A 2 -5.77 5.75 10.31
C ALA A 2 -4.85 5.92 11.52
N PHE A 3 -3.91 6.84 11.48
CA PHE A 3 -2.86 6.96 12.49
C PHE A 3 -2.81 8.33 13.21
N GLY A 4 -3.73 9.24 12.88
CA GLY A 4 -3.82 10.55 13.52
C GLY A 4 -2.56 11.39 13.36
N VAL A 5 -2.01 11.46 12.15
CA VAL A 5 -0.86 12.31 11.83
C VAL A 5 -1.24 13.35 10.78
N PRO A 6 -0.59 14.53 10.77
CA PRO A 6 -0.77 15.52 9.72
C PRO A 6 -0.45 14.94 8.34
N LEU A 7 -1.13 15.45 7.30
CA LEU A 7 -0.84 15.07 5.93
C LEU A 7 0.54 15.60 5.51
N GLN A 8 1.42 14.70 5.05
CA GLN A 8 2.79 14.99 4.60
C GLN A 8 3.03 14.23 3.31
N PHE A 9 2.33 14.64 2.25
CA PHE A 9 2.30 13.93 0.96
C PHE A 9 3.70 13.77 0.33
N GLU A 10 4.54 14.78 0.47
CA GLU A 10 5.91 14.81 -0.04
C GLU A 10 6.85 13.78 0.58
N LYS A 11 6.48 13.21 1.74
CA LYS A 11 7.25 12.16 2.42
C LYS A 11 6.81 10.75 2.04
N ILE A 12 5.76 10.61 1.24
CA ILE A 12 5.27 9.30 0.81
C ILE A 12 6.14 8.82 -0.34
N TYR A 13 6.80 7.67 -0.16
CA TYR A 13 7.47 7.01 -1.28
C TYR A 13 6.44 6.60 -2.33
N THR A 14 6.66 7.04 -3.57
CA THR A 14 5.74 6.74 -4.67
C THR A 14 6.51 6.25 -5.88
N GLU A 15 6.14 5.07 -6.38
CA GLU A 15 6.65 4.46 -7.59
C GLU A 15 5.48 4.05 -8.49
N GLY A 16 5.55 4.43 -9.77
CA GLY A 16 4.53 4.08 -10.76
C GLY A 16 4.71 2.67 -11.32
N ILE A 17 3.88 2.35 -12.31
CA ILE A 17 3.87 1.03 -12.97
C ILE A 17 4.55 1.04 -14.35
N THR A 18 5.12 2.16 -14.77
CA THR A 18 5.67 2.34 -16.13
C THR A 18 6.87 1.43 -16.41
N GLU A 19 7.61 1.07 -15.38
CA GLU A 19 8.77 0.17 -15.49
C GLU A 19 8.40 -1.32 -15.47
N ILE A 20 7.14 -1.65 -15.18
CA ILE A 20 6.65 -3.03 -15.16
C ILE A 20 6.37 -3.49 -16.60
N THR A 21 7.06 -4.53 -17.03
CA THR A 21 6.92 -5.10 -18.35
C THR A 21 6.04 -6.36 -18.35
N SER A 22 5.61 -6.80 -19.53
CA SER A 22 4.91 -8.08 -19.69
C SER A 22 5.74 -9.29 -19.24
N ALA A 23 7.07 -9.21 -19.36
CA ALA A 23 7.97 -10.23 -18.87
C ALA A 23 7.94 -10.33 -17.33
N ASP A 24 7.91 -9.19 -16.62
CA ASP A 24 7.81 -9.17 -15.17
C ASP A 24 6.49 -9.78 -14.68
N ILE A 25 5.39 -9.51 -15.39
CA ILE A 25 4.09 -10.09 -15.09
C ILE A 25 4.12 -11.62 -15.29
N ALA A 26 4.74 -12.10 -16.37
CA ALA A 26 4.87 -13.54 -16.64
C ALA A 26 5.73 -14.24 -15.57
N TYR A 27 6.89 -13.69 -15.21
CA TYR A 27 7.74 -14.25 -14.16
C TYR A 27 7.09 -14.21 -12.79
N ALA A 28 6.37 -13.13 -12.46
CA ALA A 28 5.59 -13.07 -11.23
C ALA A 28 4.57 -14.22 -11.17
N ALA A 29 3.87 -14.49 -12.27
CA ALA A 29 2.91 -15.57 -12.36
C ALA A 29 3.56 -16.95 -12.19
N GLU A 30 4.70 -17.21 -12.84
CA GLU A 30 5.48 -18.45 -12.67
C GLU A 30 5.93 -18.68 -11.23
N LEU A 31 6.30 -17.59 -10.54
CA LEU A 31 6.69 -17.63 -9.14
C LEU A 31 5.50 -17.72 -8.16
N GLY A 32 4.27 -17.75 -8.65
CA GLY A 32 3.06 -17.83 -7.83
C GLY A 32 2.62 -16.48 -7.21
N TYR A 33 2.95 -15.38 -7.86
CA TYR A 33 2.61 -14.03 -7.44
C TYR A 33 1.79 -13.28 -8.49
N ARG A 34 1.09 -12.25 -8.04
CA ARG A 34 0.54 -11.18 -8.88
C ARG A 34 1.17 -9.85 -8.52
N ILE A 35 1.39 -9.00 -9.52
CA ILE A 35 1.81 -7.61 -9.30
C ILE A 35 0.54 -6.78 -9.12
N LYS A 36 0.44 -6.10 -7.98
CA LYS A 36 -0.62 -5.12 -7.68
C LYS A 36 0.00 -3.81 -7.25
N HIS A 37 -0.58 -2.70 -7.69
CA HIS A 37 -0.16 -1.37 -7.22
C HIS A 37 -0.86 -1.08 -5.90
N LEU A 38 -0.10 -1.03 -4.81
CA LEU A 38 -0.62 -0.89 -3.47
C LEU A 38 -0.23 0.43 -2.82
N GLY A 39 -1.19 1.05 -2.14
CA GLY A 39 -0.91 2.03 -1.09
C GLY A 39 -0.77 1.29 0.25
N ILE A 40 0.36 1.45 0.89
CA ILE A 40 0.69 0.77 2.15
C ILE A 40 0.93 1.81 3.23
N ALA A 41 0.16 1.73 4.31
CA ALA A 41 0.37 2.50 5.51
C ALA A 41 0.51 1.55 6.69
N LYS A 42 1.65 1.60 7.40
CA LYS A 42 1.95 0.67 8.49
C LYS A 42 2.65 1.40 9.64
N ARG A 43 2.13 1.20 10.85
CA ARG A 43 2.77 1.68 12.06
C ARG A 43 3.86 0.71 12.52
N THR A 44 5.03 1.24 12.82
CA THR A 44 6.17 0.53 13.41
C THR A 44 6.55 1.15 14.74
N THR A 45 7.53 0.56 15.42
CA THR A 45 8.10 1.13 16.64
C THR A 45 8.82 2.45 16.41
N ASN A 46 9.35 2.67 15.20
CA ASN A 46 10.18 3.82 14.87
C ASN A 46 9.42 4.94 14.13
N GLY A 47 8.19 4.67 13.67
CA GLY A 47 7.40 5.64 12.90
C GLY A 47 6.38 4.99 11.98
N LEU A 48 5.97 5.71 10.94
CA LEU A 48 5.04 5.23 9.92
C LEU A 48 5.76 4.93 8.61
N GLU A 49 5.51 3.75 8.07
CA GLU A 49 5.80 3.44 6.67
C GLU A 49 4.62 3.91 5.82
N LEU A 50 4.87 4.84 4.90
CA LEU A 50 3.88 5.30 3.92
C LEU A 50 4.48 5.16 2.52
N ARG A 51 3.89 4.32 1.69
CA ARG A 51 4.41 4.04 0.34
C ARG A 51 3.33 3.61 -0.63
N VAL A 52 3.52 3.96 -1.88
CA VAL A 52 2.66 3.56 -3.01
C VAL A 52 3.58 3.01 -4.09
N HIS A 53 3.49 1.71 -4.37
CA HIS A 53 4.37 1.08 -5.37
C HIS A 53 3.81 -0.25 -5.87
N PRO A 54 4.31 -0.78 -7.01
CA PRO A 54 4.04 -2.14 -7.45
C PRO A 54 4.53 -3.15 -6.40
N THR A 55 3.69 -4.11 -6.07
CA THR A 55 3.97 -5.10 -5.03
C THR A 55 3.65 -6.51 -5.53
N LEU A 56 4.58 -7.44 -5.32
CA LEU A 56 4.36 -8.86 -5.55
C LEU A 56 3.53 -9.47 -4.42
N ILE A 57 2.36 -9.98 -4.74
CA ILE A 57 1.44 -10.56 -3.77
C ILE A 57 1.21 -12.02 -4.10
N PRO A 58 1.44 -12.96 -3.15
CA PRO A 58 1.16 -14.38 -3.39
C PRO A 58 -0.29 -14.61 -3.82
N TYR A 59 -0.53 -15.47 -4.80
CA TYR A 59 -1.87 -15.81 -5.33
C TYR A 59 -2.88 -16.20 -4.26
N ARG A 60 -2.45 -16.83 -3.19
CA ARG A 60 -3.31 -17.26 -2.07
C ARG A 60 -3.90 -16.12 -1.23
N ARG A 61 -3.41 -14.89 -1.42
CA ARG A 61 -3.92 -13.71 -0.70
C ARG A 61 -5.13 -13.15 -1.43
N LEU A 62 -6.20 -12.86 -0.69
CA LEU A 62 -7.44 -12.31 -1.26
C LEU A 62 -7.21 -11.03 -2.05
N ILE A 63 -6.36 -10.14 -1.55
CA ILE A 63 -6.05 -8.87 -2.22
C ILE A 63 -5.34 -9.06 -3.57
N ALA A 64 -4.67 -10.20 -3.81
CA ALA A 64 -4.09 -10.52 -5.11
C ALA A 64 -5.16 -10.72 -6.19
N ASN A 65 -6.38 -11.08 -5.79
CA ASN A 65 -7.48 -11.47 -6.68
C ASN A 65 -8.55 -10.37 -6.83
N VAL A 66 -8.17 -9.13 -6.57
CA VAL A 66 -9.02 -7.95 -6.81
C VAL A 66 -8.80 -7.52 -8.25
N ASP A 67 -9.78 -7.72 -9.12
CA ASP A 67 -9.67 -7.51 -10.56
C ASP A 67 -10.82 -6.63 -11.10
N GLY A 68 -10.65 -6.09 -12.31
CA GLY A 68 -11.65 -5.27 -13.00
C GLY A 68 -11.95 -3.96 -12.28
N VAL A 69 -13.21 -3.66 -12.08
CA VAL A 69 -13.70 -2.43 -11.41
C VAL A 69 -13.66 -2.50 -9.88
N MET A 70 -13.24 -3.65 -9.35
CA MET A 70 -13.24 -3.89 -7.91
C MET A 70 -12.02 -3.27 -7.25
N ASN A 71 -12.23 -2.76 -6.05
CA ASN A 71 -11.20 -2.25 -5.16
C ASN A 71 -11.24 -3.00 -3.83
N ALA A 72 -10.13 -2.99 -3.12
CA ALA A 72 -10.08 -3.57 -1.78
C ALA A 72 -9.17 -2.76 -0.86
N VAL A 73 -9.53 -2.75 0.42
CA VAL A 73 -8.70 -2.24 1.51
C VAL A 73 -8.53 -3.34 2.54
N VAL A 74 -7.28 -3.69 2.83
CA VAL A 74 -6.95 -4.60 3.94
C VAL A 74 -6.57 -3.77 5.14
N VAL A 75 -7.28 -3.96 6.24
CA VAL A 75 -6.96 -3.34 7.53
C VAL A 75 -6.50 -4.45 8.48
N LYS A 76 -5.29 -4.30 9.02
CA LYS A 76 -4.79 -5.19 10.07
C LYS A 76 -4.85 -4.46 11.41
N ALA A 77 -5.90 -4.71 12.16
CA ALA A 77 -6.10 -4.16 13.48
C ALA A 77 -5.48 -5.07 14.56
N ASP A 78 -5.25 -4.50 15.75
CA ASP A 78 -4.66 -5.22 16.88
C ASP A 78 -5.57 -6.34 17.37
N ALA A 79 -6.72 -6.01 17.90
CA ALA A 79 -7.63 -7.00 18.47
C ALA A 79 -8.43 -7.80 17.43
N LEU A 80 -8.87 -7.15 16.34
CA LEU A 80 -9.70 -7.80 15.31
C LEU A 80 -8.88 -8.63 14.32
N GLY A 81 -7.57 -8.34 14.18
CA GLY A 81 -6.74 -8.95 13.15
C GLY A 81 -7.02 -8.39 11.75
N PRO A 82 -6.76 -9.19 10.68
CA PRO A 82 -6.93 -8.74 9.32
C PRO A 82 -8.40 -8.74 8.88
N SER A 83 -8.86 -7.63 8.35
CA SER A 83 -10.17 -7.46 7.71
C SER A 83 -9.99 -6.98 6.27
N LEU A 84 -10.83 -7.44 5.35
CA LEU A 84 -10.84 -7.03 3.95
C LEU A 84 -12.18 -6.35 3.63
N TYR A 85 -12.10 -5.13 3.14
CA TYR A 85 -13.23 -4.40 2.54
C TYR A 85 -13.09 -4.49 1.03
N TYR A 86 -14.14 -4.96 0.36
CA TYR A 86 -14.12 -5.23 -1.07
C TYR A 86 -15.41 -4.72 -1.71
N GLY A 87 -15.28 -3.99 -2.81
CA GLY A 87 -16.42 -3.42 -3.51
C GLY A 87 -16.05 -2.73 -4.80
N ALA A 88 -17.05 -2.37 -5.58
CA ALA A 88 -16.87 -1.60 -6.81
C ALA A 88 -16.39 -0.18 -6.48
N GLY A 89 -15.25 0.21 -7.05
CA GLY A 89 -14.69 1.56 -6.90
C GLY A 89 -15.06 2.50 -8.04
N ALA A 90 -15.61 1.97 -9.14
CA ALA A 90 -16.01 2.72 -10.31
C ALA A 90 -17.39 2.29 -10.79
N GLY A 91 -18.06 3.19 -11.53
CA GLY A 91 -19.40 2.98 -12.06
C GLY A 91 -20.35 4.10 -11.65
N ALA A 92 -21.38 4.37 -12.45
CA ALA A 92 -22.33 5.47 -12.20
C ALA A 92 -23.07 5.30 -10.87
N GLU A 93 -23.61 4.13 -10.61
CA GLU A 93 -24.38 3.86 -9.39
C GLU A 93 -23.50 3.83 -8.12
N PRO A 94 -22.35 3.11 -8.06
CA PRO A 94 -21.49 3.15 -6.89
C PRO A 94 -20.97 4.54 -6.58
N THR A 95 -20.56 5.30 -7.60
CA THR A 95 -20.07 6.68 -7.42
C THR A 95 -21.21 7.62 -6.98
N GLY A 96 -22.38 7.54 -7.61
CA GLY A 96 -23.54 8.33 -7.22
C GLY A 96 -23.98 8.04 -5.79
N SER A 97 -24.02 6.78 -5.38
CA SER A 97 -24.33 6.36 -4.02
C SER A 97 -23.35 6.93 -2.99
N ALA A 98 -22.05 6.89 -3.29
CA ALA A 98 -21.01 7.44 -2.42
C ALA A 98 -21.18 8.96 -2.25
N VAL A 99 -21.38 9.71 -3.33
CA VAL A 99 -21.63 11.17 -3.27
C VAL A 99 -22.86 11.49 -2.43
N VAL A 100 -23.96 10.76 -2.61
CA VAL A 100 -25.17 10.98 -1.81
C VAL A 100 -24.93 10.65 -0.34
N ALA A 101 -24.18 9.59 -0.04
CA ALA A 101 -23.81 9.24 1.33
C ALA A 101 -23.02 10.37 2.01
N ASP A 102 -22.02 10.92 1.32
CA ASP A 102 -21.21 12.04 1.82
C ASP A 102 -22.08 13.29 2.08
N LEU A 103 -23.00 13.62 1.17
CA LEU A 103 -23.95 14.73 1.38
C LEU A 103 -24.86 14.52 2.60
N VAL A 104 -25.33 13.30 2.82
CA VAL A 104 -26.14 12.96 4.00
C VAL A 104 -25.32 13.11 5.28
N ASP A 105 -24.07 12.67 5.27
CA ASP A 105 -23.19 12.78 6.44
C ASP A 105 -22.81 14.23 6.74
N GLU A 106 -22.61 15.06 5.72
CA GLU A 106 -22.42 16.51 5.89
C GLU A 106 -23.65 17.19 6.51
N VAL A 107 -24.84 16.86 6.05
CA VAL A 107 -26.09 17.42 6.64
C VAL A 107 -26.23 17.02 8.10
N ARG A 108 -25.93 15.76 8.43
CA ARG A 108 -25.92 15.29 9.83
C ARG A 108 -24.87 16.03 10.67
N ALA A 109 -23.68 16.25 10.13
CA ALA A 109 -22.61 16.96 10.79
C ALA A 109 -22.98 18.44 11.07
N LEU A 110 -23.66 19.11 10.13
CA LEU A 110 -24.13 20.51 10.29
C LEU A 110 -25.15 20.65 11.41
N THR A 111 -25.95 19.63 11.68
CA THR A 111 -27.01 19.63 12.69
C THR A 111 -26.57 19.06 14.04
N SER A 112 -25.36 18.51 14.14
CA SER A 112 -24.81 17.97 15.39
C SER A 112 -23.98 19.02 16.14
N ASP A 113 -23.85 18.81 17.47
CA ASP A 113 -22.99 19.63 18.31
C ASP A 113 -21.54 19.56 17.82
N PRO A 114 -20.90 20.70 17.50
CA PRO A 114 -19.52 20.71 17.00
C PRO A 114 -18.50 20.04 17.92
N GLU A 115 -18.72 20.10 19.24
CA GLU A 115 -17.81 19.51 20.21
C GLU A 115 -17.96 18.00 20.34
N ASN A 116 -19.14 17.46 20.01
CA ASN A 116 -19.45 16.04 20.19
C ASN A 116 -19.57 15.25 18.88
N ARG A 117 -19.44 15.91 17.72
CA ARG A 117 -19.47 15.23 16.43
C ARG A 117 -18.17 14.45 16.17
N VAL A 118 -18.32 13.34 15.46
CA VAL A 118 -17.14 12.58 14.99
C VAL A 118 -16.39 13.42 13.96
N PRO A 119 -15.09 13.66 14.14
CA PRO A 119 -14.30 14.40 13.16
C PRO A 119 -14.20 13.67 11.82
N HIS A 120 -14.25 14.39 10.70
CA HIS A 120 -14.18 13.82 9.35
C HIS A 120 -12.93 12.98 9.11
N LEU A 121 -11.82 13.32 9.76
CA LEU A 121 -10.54 12.59 9.67
C LEU A 121 -10.32 11.65 10.87
N ALA A 122 -11.37 11.27 11.59
CA ALA A 122 -11.36 10.39 12.76
C ALA A 122 -10.61 10.93 14.00
N PHE A 123 -9.87 12.02 13.88
CA PHE A 123 -9.13 12.67 14.97
C PHE A 123 -9.47 14.14 15.03
N GLN A 124 -9.63 14.67 16.23
CA GLN A 124 -9.70 16.13 16.42
C GLN A 124 -8.35 16.75 16.01
N PRO A 125 -8.34 18.01 15.53
CA PRO A 125 -7.11 18.66 15.06
C PRO A 125 -6.01 18.73 16.13
N ASP A 126 -6.37 18.87 17.39
CA ASP A 126 -5.49 18.90 18.56
C ASP A 126 -5.02 17.50 19.03
N ALA A 127 -5.67 16.45 18.54
CA ALA A 127 -5.32 15.06 18.83
C ALA A 127 -4.37 14.43 17.78
N LEU A 128 -3.92 15.20 16.80
CA LEU A 128 -2.91 14.76 15.84
C LEU A 128 -1.55 14.63 16.53
N SER A 129 -0.83 13.56 16.18
CA SER A 129 0.48 13.26 16.78
C SER A 129 1.60 13.42 15.75
N ASP A 130 2.80 13.75 16.25
CA ASP A 130 4.00 13.99 15.44
C ASP A 130 4.81 12.70 15.25
N ILE A 131 4.14 11.62 14.81
CA ILE A 131 4.81 10.36 14.49
C ILE A 131 5.61 10.56 13.20
N PRO A 132 6.92 10.27 13.18
CA PRO A 132 7.75 10.46 11.99
C PRO A 132 7.34 9.49 10.88
N ILE A 133 7.37 9.98 9.63
CA ILE A 133 7.26 9.14 8.44
C ILE A 133 8.67 8.67 8.08
N LEU A 134 8.85 7.36 7.97
CA LEU A 134 10.13 6.73 7.69
C LEU A 134 10.49 6.89 6.22
N SER A 135 11.79 7.09 5.95
CA SER A 135 12.33 7.03 4.59
C SER A 135 12.22 5.62 4.03
N ILE A 136 12.15 5.48 2.71
CA ILE A 136 12.19 4.17 2.06
C ILE A 136 13.49 3.43 2.35
N ASP A 137 14.59 4.14 2.54
CA ASP A 137 15.91 3.60 2.84
C ASP A 137 15.99 2.95 4.23
N ASP A 138 15.10 3.34 5.15
CA ASP A 138 14.99 2.76 6.49
C ASP A 138 14.13 1.50 6.54
N LEU A 139 13.53 1.11 5.40
CA LEU A 139 12.59 0.00 5.35
C LEU A 139 13.28 -1.28 4.88
N SER A 140 12.96 -2.37 5.54
CA SER A 140 13.39 -3.71 5.13
C SER A 140 12.23 -4.44 4.44
N SER A 141 12.44 -4.91 3.22
CA SER A 141 11.45 -5.70 2.48
C SER A 141 12.14 -6.70 1.54
N ALA A 142 11.39 -7.72 1.11
CA ALA A 142 11.85 -8.57 0.03
C ALA A 142 11.68 -7.84 -1.31
N HIS A 143 12.62 -8.08 -2.22
CA HIS A 143 12.64 -7.47 -3.55
C HIS A 143 12.62 -8.54 -4.63
N TYR A 144 12.01 -8.22 -5.75
CA TYR A 144 12.15 -8.95 -7.00
C TYR A 144 13.22 -8.25 -7.84
N LEU A 145 14.14 -9.04 -8.37
CA LEU A 145 15.19 -8.53 -9.25
C LEU A 145 15.16 -9.29 -10.58
N ARG A 146 15.04 -8.56 -11.67
CA ARG A 146 15.26 -9.08 -13.02
C ARG A 146 16.54 -8.47 -13.59
N ILE A 147 17.55 -9.31 -13.75
CA ILE A 147 18.88 -8.88 -14.15
C ILE A 147 19.13 -9.38 -15.58
N HIS A 148 19.48 -8.47 -16.48
CA HIS A 148 19.88 -8.78 -17.83
C HIS A 148 21.41 -8.77 -17.91
N VAL A 149 21.98 -9.93 -18.27
CA VAL A 149 23.44 -10.13 -18.27
C VAL A 149 23.91 -10.75 -19.59
N GLN A 150 25.20 -10.63 -19.89
CA GLN A 150 25.82 -11.36 -20.99
C GLN A 150 25.95 -12.83 -20.62
N ASP A 151 25.63 -13.73 -21.55
CA ASP A 151 25.81 -15.17 -21.37
C ASP A 151 27.30 -15.52 -21.45
N ARG A 152 27.96 -15.61 -20.29
CA ARG A 152 29.36 -16.02 -20.13
C ARG A 152 29.56 -16.84 -18.86
N PRO A 153 30.54 -17.75 -18.83
CA PRO A 153 30.88 -18.46 -17.60
C PRO A 153 31.18 -17.52 -16.43
N GLY A 154 30.68 -17.85 -15.24
CA GLY A 154 30.97 -17.14 -14.01
C GLY A 154 29.98 -16.01 -13.64
N VAL A 155 29.09 -15.58 -14.54
CA VAL A 155 28.15 -14.47 -14.26
C VAL A 155 27.32 -14.70 -13.01
N LEU A 156 26.75 -15.88 -12.82
CA LEU A 156 25.96 -16.18 -11.63
C LEU A 156 26.81 -16.13 -10.35
N ALA A 157 28.06 -16.59 -10.43
CA ALA A 157 29.01 -16.51 -9.31
C ALA A 157 29.33 -15.05 -8.96
N ASP A 158 29.53 -14.19 -9.97
CA ASP A 158 29.77 -12.77 -9.78
C ASP A 158 28.58 -12.11 -9.06
N ILE A 159 27.35 -12.38 -9.51
CA ILE A 159 26.12 -11.83 -8.92
C ILE A 159 25.97 -12.30 -7.46
N THR A 160 26.10 -13.58 -7.20
CA THR A 160 25.96 -14.12 -5.84
C THR A 160 27.05 -13.62 -4.91
N HIS A 161 28.26 -13.39 -5.41
CA HIS A 161 29.34 -12.79 -4.65
C HIS A 161 29.07 -11.33 -4.26
N ILE A 162 28.48 -10.55 -5.18
CA ILE A 162 28.04 -9.18 -4.86
C ILE A 162 26.99 -9.21 -3.74
N PHE A 163 25.99 -10.08 -3.83
CA PHE A 163 24.96 -10.20 -2.79
C PHE A 163 25.55 -10.61 -1.43
N ALA A 164 26.45 -11.57 -1.43
CA ALA A 164 27.14 -12.02 -0.21
C ALA A 164 27.95 -10.89 0.45
N ASN A 165 28.69 -10.10 -0.34
CA ASN A 165 29.46 -8.96 0.16
C ASN A 165 28.61 -7.86 0.77
N HIS A 166 27.37 -7.72 0.31
CA HIS A 166 26.38 -6.75 0.83
C HIS A 166 25.41 -7.36 1.83
N THR A 167 25.63 -8.58 2.28
CA THR A 167 24.79 -9.30 3.26
C THR A 167 23.34 -9.44 2.79
N ILE A 168 23.13 -9.55 1.46
CA ILE A 168 21.83 -9.76 0.86
C ILE A 168 21.57 -11.26 0.72
N SER A 169 20.48 -11.73 1.32
CA SER A 169 20.02 -13.12 1.20
C SER A 169 19.10 -13.28 -0.02
N ILE A 170 19.28 -14.34 -0.79
CA ILE A 170 18.46 -14.75 -1.96
C ILE A 170 17.84 -16.12 -1.73
#